data_92d79cdcdcb7be3e796780eb5414a707
#
_entry.id   92d79cdcdcb7be3e796780eb5414a707
#
_cell.length_a   1.000
_cell.length_b   1.000
_cell.length_c   1.000
_cell.angle_alpha   90.00
_cell.angle_beta   90.00
_cell.angle_gamma   90.00
#
_symmetry.space_group_name_H-M   'P 1'
#
loop_
_entity.id
_entity.type
_entity.pdbx_description
1 polymer ?
#
loop_
_entity_poly.entity_id
_entity_poly.type
_entity_poly.pdbx_seq_one_letter_code
_entity_poly.pdbx_strand_id
1 'polypeptide(L)'
;MTPKQIYKFVATGEAITWALLISTLVLRALGDPIPVGVLVAGSIHGAMFLSYCASAVIVGVNQRWRFGRVAGAVSLAIVPFATLPFDRRLERSQALEGNWRTEASSDPRDANWFDRLFRWFIARPWLLMLAVVGILAALFTTLLHLGPPTEWFD
;
A
#
# COMPACT_ATOMS: atom_id res chain seq x y z
N MET A 1 -8.03 3.75 14.59
CA MET A 1 -6.58 3.64 14.25
C MET A 1 -6.11 4.98 13.68
N THR A 2 -4.92 5.43 14.06
CA THR A 2 -4.31 6.64 13.49
C THR A 2 -3.74 6.36 12.10
N PRO A 3 -3.48 7.40 11.26
CA PRO A 3 -2.81 7.22 9.96
C PRO A 3 -1.50 6.45 10.08
N LYS A 4 -0.69 6.77 11.08
CA LYS A 4 0.57 6.10 11.40
C LYS A 4 0.39 4.61 11.70
N GLN A 5 -0.62 4.25 12.50
CA GLN A 5 -0.88 2.86 12.85
C GLN A 5 -1.28 2.02 11.64
N ILE A 6 -2.16 2.55 10.78
CA ILE A 6 -2.58 1.85 9.55
C ILE A 6 -1.38 1.67 8.63
N TYR A 7 -0.62 2.73 8.37
CA TYR A 7 0.56 2.68 7.51
C TYR A 7 1.57 1.63 8.00
N LYS A 8 1.93 1.67 9.28
CA LYS A 8 2.89 0.71 9.87
C LYS A 8 2.39 -0.72 9.85
N PHE A 9 1.10 -0.95 10.13
CA PHE A 9 0.52 -2.28 10.08
C PHE A 9 0.66 -2.89 8.68
N VAL A 10 0.32 -2.12 7.64
CA VAL A 10 0.37 -2.61 6.26
C VAL A 10 1.82 -2.73 5.76
N ALA A 11 2.71 -1.80 6.12
CA ALA A 11 4.13 -1.87 5.77
C ALA A 11 4.83 -3.08 6.43
N THR A 12 4.49 -3.39 7.67
CA THR A 12 5.00 -4.59 8.34
C THR A 12 4.47 -5.86 7.66
N GLY A 13 3.18 -5.89 7.32
CA GLY A 13 2.56 -7.00 6.61
C GLY A 13 3.19 -7.22 5.23
N GLU A 14 3.49 -6.14 4.51
CA GLU A 14 4.18 -6.18 3.22
C GLU A 14 5.57 -6.82 3.35
N ALA A 15 6.37 -6.42 4.33
CA ALA A 15 7.68 -7.01 4.57
C ALA A 15 7.60 -8.49 4.97
N ILE A 16 6.61 -8.89 5.78
CA ILE A 16 6.40 -10.29 6.15
C ILE A 16 6.02 -11.12 4.92
N THR A 17 5.14 -10.60 4.07
CA THR A 17 4.71 -11.32 2.86
C THR A 17 5.81 -11.39 1.80
N TRP A 18 6.74 -10.40 1.74
CA TRP A 18 7.97 -10.53 0.97
C TRP A 18 8.82 -11.71 1.46
N ALA A 19 9.04 -11.83 2.77
CA ALA A 19 9.79 -12.94 3.34
C ALA A 19 9.13 -14.29 2.98
N LEU A 20 7.81 -14.38 3.09
CA LEU A 20 7.07 -15.58 2.72
C LEU A 20 7.23 -15.92 1.24
N LEU A 21 7.04 -14.95 0.34
CA LEU A 21 7.18 -15.14 -1.10
C LEU A 21 8.60 -15.57 -1.48
N ILE A 22 9.63 -14.90 -0.96
CA ILE A 22 11.02 -15.24 -1.24
C ILE A 22 11.32 -16.66 -0.72
N SER A 23 10.86 -17.01 0.47
CA SER A 23 11.04 -18.36 1.01
C SER A 23 10.46 -19.44 0.11
N THR A 24 9.23 -19.24 -0.40
CA THR A 24 8.60 -20.21 -1.31
C THR A 24 9.31 -20.29 -2.66
N LEU A 25 9.83 -19.17 -3.17
CA LEU A 25 10.63 -19.14 -4.40
C LEU A 25 11.97 -19.87 -4.25
N VAL A 26 12.64 -19.71 -3.10
CA VAL A 26 13.89 -20.42 -2.78
C VAL A 26 13.64 -21.94 -2.66
N LEU A 27 12.61 -22.35 -1.93
CA LEU A 27 12.24 -23.77 -1.82
C LEU A 27 11.95 -24.38 -3.20
N ARG A 28 11.20 -23.66 -4.04
CA ARG A 28 10.96 -24.07 -5.44
C ARG A 28 12.26 -24.25 -6.22
N ALA A 29 13.20 -23.32 -6.08
CA ALA A 29 14.49 -23.39 -6.76
C ALA A 29 15.38 -24.56 -6.28
N LEU A 30 15.19 -25.00 -5.02
CA LEU A 30 15.87 -26.17 -4.44
C LEU A 30 15.19 -27.51 -4.79
N GLY A 31 14.14 -27.50 -5.60
CA GLY A 31 13.48 -28.72 -6.09
C GLY A 31 12.33 -29.20 -5.19
N ASP A 32 11.87 -28.42 -4.24
CA ASP A 32 10.71 -28.75 -3.43
C ASP A 32 9.42 -28.61 -4.28
N PRO A 33 8.64 -29.67 -4.48
CA PRO A 33 7.47 -29.66 -5.34
C PRO A 33 6.24 -29.09 -4.62
N ILE A 34 6.26 -27.80 -4.20
CA ILE A 34 5.08 -27.11 -3.70
C ILE A 34 4.65 -25.99 -4.68
N PRO A 35 4.11 -26.34 -5.88
CA PRO A 35 3.66 -25.31 -6.83
C PRO A 35 2.58 -24.39 -6.26
N VAL A 36 1.69 -24.93 -5.42
CA VAL A 36 0.63 -24.19 -4.72
C VAL A 36 1.21 -23.16 -3.73
N GLY A 37 2.36 -23.45 -3.12
CA GLY A 37 2.99 -22.54 -2.16
C GLY A 37 3.35 -21.18 -2.76
N VAL A 38 3.96 -21.17 -3.96
CA VAL A 38 4.32 -19.93 -4.67
C VAL A 38 3.07 -19.16 -5.09
N LEU A 39 2.04 -19.85 -5.59
CA LEU A 39 0.78 -19.20 -5.98
C LEU A 39 0.11 -18.53 -4.78
N VAL A 40 0.00 -19.24 -3.66
CA VAL A 40 -0.62 -18.71 -2.43
C VAL A 40 0.19 -17.55 -1.86
N ALA A 41 1.51 -17.72 -1.71
CA ALA A 41 2.39 -16.68 -1.18
C ALA A 41 2.39 -15.44 -2.09
N GLY A 42 2.41 -15.62 -3.41
CA GLY A 42 2.34 -14.54 -4.39
C GLY A 42 1.01 -13.79 -4.35
N SER A 43 -0.10 -14.50 -4.22
CA SER A 43 -1.43 -13.87 -4.10
C SER A 43 -1.56 -13.07 -2.81
N ILE A 44 -1.11 -13.61 -1.69
CA ILE A 44 -1.13 -12.90 -0.40
C ILE A 44 -0.22 -11.67 -0.46
N HIS A 45 1.00 -11.83 -1.01
CA HIS A 45 1.92 -10.70 -1.15
C HIS A 45 1.35 -9.64 -2.09
N GLY A 46 0.79 -10.03 -3.25
CA GLY A 46 0.17 -9.09 -4.19
C GLY A 46 -0.95 -8.28 -3.55
N ALA A 47 -1.84 -8.92 -2.78
CA ALA A 47 -2.89 -8.21 -2.05
C ALA A 47 -2.32 -7.26 -0.99
N MET A 48 -1.27 -7.67 -0.26
CA MET A 48 -0.62 -6.83 0.74
C MET A 48 0.16 -5.67 0.11
N PHE A 49 0.85 -5.90 -1.00
CA PHE A 49 1.51 -4.88 -1.81
C PHE A 49 0.53 -3.78 -2.26
N LEU A 50 -0.61 -4.16 -2.83
CA LEU A 50 -1.63 -3.21 -3.24
C LEU A 50 -2.21 -2.44 -2.05
N SER A 51 -2.44 -3.13 -0.92
CA SER A 51 -2.88 -2.50 0.33
C SER A 51 -1.86 -1.49 0.87
N TYR A 52 -0.57 -1.81 0.77
CA TYR A 52 0.50 -0.87 1.11
C TYR A 52 0.49 0.36 0.20
N CYS A 53 0.43 0.17 -1.12
CA CYS A 53 0.36 1.28 -2.07
C CYS A 53 -0.85 2.19 -1.79
N ALA A 54 -2.03 1.61 -1.56
CA ALA A 54 -3.24 2.37 -1.20
C ALA A 54 -3.05 3.14 0.11
N SER A 55 -2.50 2.50 1.15
CA SER A 55 -2.25 3.16 2.44
C SER A 55 -1.23 4.29 2.32
N ALA A 56 -0.16 4.11 1.54
CA ALA A 56 0.85 5.14 1.28
C ALA A 56 0.25 6.36 0.58
N VAL A 57 -0.65 6.15 -0.37
CA VAL A 57 -1.38 7.25 -1.03
C VAL A 57 -2.32 7.94 -0.05
N ILE A 58 -3.17 7.21 0.66
CA ILE A 58 -4.17 7.78 1.58
C ILE A 58 -3.48 8.53 2.72
N VAL A 59 -2.47 7.92 3.35
CA VAL A 59 -1.71 8.57 4.43
C VAL A 59 -0.90 9.74 3.88
N GLY A 60 -0.30 9.59 2.71
CA GLY A 60 0.45 10.64 2.04
C GLY A 60 -0.40 11.89 1.74
N VAL A 61 -1.63 11.70 1.24
CA VAL A 61 -2.60 12.78 1.04
C VAL A 61 -3.02 13.39 2.38
N ASN A 62 -3.30 12.54 3.38
CA ASN A 62 -3.68 13.00 4.71
C ASN A 62 -2.59 13.86 5.36
N GLN A 63 -1.34 13.43 5.27
CA GLN A 63 -0.17 14.09 5.86
C GLN A 63 0.47 15.13 4.92
N ARG A 64 -0.18 15.42 3.79
CA ARG A 64 0.27 16.41 2.79
C ARG A 64 1.70 16.16 2.31
N TRP A 65 2.04 14.90 2.07
CA TRP A 65 3.34 14.55 1.50
C TRP A 65 3.50 15.18 0.11
N ARG A 66 4.73 15.54 -0.21
CA ARG A 66 5.05 15.90 -1.59
C ARG A 66 4.92 14.68 -2.49
N PHE A 67 4.50 14.88 -3.73
CA PHE A 67 4.32 13.81 -4.71
C PHE A 67 5.51 12.85 -4.76
N GLY A 68 6.75 13.34 -4.79
CA GLY A 68 7.95 12.51 -4.81
C GLY A 68 8.11 11.58 -3.59
N ARG A 69 7.53 11.95 -2.42
CA ARG A 69 7.54 11.08 -1.24
C ARG A 69 6.53 9.94 -1.40
N VAL A 70 5.35 10.21 -1.94
CA VAL A 70 4.33 9.18 -2.23
C VAL A 70 4.84 8.24 -3.32
N ALA A 71 5.37 8.80 -4.41
CA ALA A 71 5.96 8.02 -5.49
C ALA A 71 7.12 7.15 -4.99
N GLY A 72 7.99 7.70 -4.14
CA GLY A 72 9.07 6.93 -3.50
C GLY A 72 8.56 5.78 -2.64
N ALA A 73 7.53 6.01 -1.81
CA ALA A 73 6.91 4.95 -1.01
C ALA A 73 6.41 3.80 -1.88
N VAL A 74 5.65 4.12 -2.93
CA VAL A 74 5.07 3.13 -3.85
C VAL A 74 6.16 2.39 -4.64
N SER A 75 7.16 3.11 -5.17
CA SER A 75 8.24 2.49 -5.95
C SER A 75 9.13 1.57 -5.11
N LEU A 76 9.38 1.95 -3.84
CA LEU A 76 10.20 1.12 -2.95
C LEU A 76 9.51 -0.17 -2.51
N ALA A 77 8.17 -0.25 -2.60
CA ALA A 77 7.44 -1.49 -2.34
C ALA A 77 7.77 -2.61 -3.34
N ILE A 78 8.26 -2.26 -4.55
CA ILE A 78 8.70 -3.22 -5.57
C ILE A 78 9.98 -3.96 -5.15
N VAL A 79 10.78 -3.32 -4.28
CA VAL A 79 12.06 -3.88 -3.83
C VAL A 79 11.87 -4.54 -2.46
N PRO A 80 12.20 -5.84 -2.32
CA PRO A 80 12.02 -6.56 -1.06
C PRO A 80 12.64 -5.82 0.12
N PHE A 81 11.87 -5.62 1.17
CA PHE A 81 12.27 -4.97 2.44
C PHE A 81 12.70 -3.51 2.34
N ALA A 82 12.68 -2.86 1.16
CA ALA A 82 13.08 -1.46 1.01
C ALA A 82 12.11 -0.49 1.69
N THR A 83 10.89 -0.93 1.95
CA THR A 83 9.89 -0.19 2.73
C THR A 83 10.34 0.03 4.19
N LEU A 84 11.07 -0.90 4.80
CA LEU A 84 11.52 -0.81 6.20
C LEU A 84 12.46 0.38 6.48
N PRO A 85 13.58 0.59 5.72
CA PRO A 85 14.41 1.77 5.91
C PRO A 85 13.68 3.06 5.54
N PHE A 86 12.77 3.02 4.57
CA PHE A 86 11.94 4.16 4.21
C PHE A 86 10.98 4.55 5.34
N ASP A 87 10.32 3.60 5.97
CA ASP A 87 9.48 3.79 7.15
C ASP A 87 10.23 4.46 8.30
N ARG A 88 11.44 3.96 8.60
CA ARG A 88 12.29 4.57 9.63
C ARG A 88 12.63 6.02 9.32
N ARG A 89 12.82 6.33 8.02
CA ARG A 89 13.06 7.71 7.56
C ARG A 89 11.80 8.58 7.73
N LEU A 90 10.63 8.04 7.43
CA LEU A 90 9.36 8.73 7.63
C LEU A 90 9.12 9.02 9.12
N GLU A 91 9.39 8.07 10.00
CA GLU A 91 9.28 8.26 11.45
C GLU A 91 10.24 9.34 11.95
N ARG A 92 11.53 9.26 11.58
CA ARG A 92 12.52 10.27 11.98
C ARG A 92 12.19 11.68 11.50
N SER A 93 11.55 11.80 10.33
CA SER A 93 11.10 13.08 9.78
C SER A 93 9.73 13.51 10.28
N GLN A 94 9.13 12.76 11.23
CA GLN A 94 7.77 12.99 11.76
C GLN A 94 6.69 13.07 10.67
N ALA A 95 6.94 12.49 9.50
CA ALA A 95 6.05 12.56 8.35
C ALA A 95 4.78 11.69 8.52
N LEU A 96 4.76 10.81 9.52
CA LEU A 96 3.62 9.97 9.87
C LEU A 96 2.82 10.52 11.06
N GLU A 97 3.26 11.62 11.67
CA GLU A 97 2.62 12.17 12.85
C GLU A 97 1.37 12.98 12.48
N GLY A 98 0.38 12.93 13.36
CA GLY A 98 -0.89 13.64 13.20
C GLY A 98 -2.09 12.71 13.09
N ASN A 99 -3.27 13.31 13.14
CA ASN A 99 -4.55 12.62 13.07
C ASN A 99 -5.12 12.64 11.65
N TRP A 100 -6.23 11.94 11.46
CA TRP A 100 -7.00 12.05 10.24
C TRP A 100 -7.57 13.46 10.10
N ARG A 101 -7.40 14.05 8.92
CA ARG A 101 -7.97 15.38 8.58
C ARG A 101 -9.45 15.24 8.23
N THR A 102 -10.29 15.12 9.25
CA THR A 102 -11.76 15.00 9.09
C THR A 102 -12.44 16.35 8.96
N GLU A 103 -11.79 17.42 9.43
CA GLU A 103 -12.31 18.79 9.44
C GLU A 103 -11.44 19.73 8.60
N ALA A 104 -12.03 20.81 8.13
CA ALA A 104 -11.27 21.86 7.44
C ALA A 104 -10.48 22.68 8.46
N SER A 105 -9.24 22.97 8.13
CA SER A 105 -8.39 23.88 8.89
C SER A 105 -8.40 25.28 8.27
N SER A 106 -7.60 26.21 8.83
CA SER A 106 -7.36 27.53 8.24
C SER A 106 -6.46 27.50 6.99
N ASP A 107 -5.98 26.34 6.57
CA ASP A 107 -5.11 26.20 5.39
C ASP A 107 -5.93 26.44 4.10
N PRO A 108 -5.54 27.40 3.23
CA PRO A 108 -6.26 27.68 1.98
C PRO A 108 -6.45 26.46 1.08
N ARG A 109 -5.55 25.47 1.14
CA ARG A 109 -5.66 24.22 0.38
C ARG A 109 -6.88 23.40 0.75
N ASP A 110 -7.41 23.54 1.98
CA ASP A 110 -8.62 22.85 2.43
C ASP A 110 -9.89 23.31 1.69
N ALA A 111 -9.85 24.42 1.00
CA ALA A 111 -10.95 24.90 0.16
C ALA A 111 -11.06 24.15 -1.19
N ASN A 112 -10.00 23.45 -1.63
CA ASN A 112 -9.99 22.71 -2.88
C ASN A 112 -11.02 21.57 -2.88
N TRP A 113 -11.60 21.31 -4.05
CA TRP A 113 -12.59 20.24 -4.24
C TRP A 113 -12.03 18.86 -3.85
N PHE A 114 -10.75 18.60 -4.17
CA PHE A 114 -10.07 17.34 -3.86
C PHE A 114 -9.93 17.12 -2.34
N ASP A 115 -9.46 18.14 -1.60
CA ASP A 115 -9.36 18.05 -0.14
C ASP A 115 -10.73 17.91 0.55
N ARG A 116 -11.77 18.54 -0.01
CA ARG A 116 -13.16 18.37 0.47
C ARG A 116 -13.65 16.94 0.25
N LEU A 117 -13.44 16.38 -0.93
CA LEU A 117 -13.79 15.00 -1.26
C LEU A 117 -13.01 14.01 -0.37
N PHE A 118 -11.72 14.22 -0.22
CA PHE A 118 -10.87 13.39 0.63
C PHE A 118 -11.36 13.38 2.07
N ARG A 119 -11.63 14.56 2.67
CA ARG A 119 -12.19 14.66 4.03
C ARG A 119 -13.56 13.99 4.15
N TRP A 120 -14.39 14.11 3.13
CA TRP A 120 -15.69 13.45 3.11
C TRP A 120 -15.55 11.92 3.22
N PHE A 121 -14.58 11.33 2.51
CA PHE A 121 -14.28 9.90 2.59
C PHE A 121 -13.65 9.53 3.95
N ILE A 122 -12.69 10.30 4.43
CA ILE A 122 -12.02 10.04 5.72
C ILE A 122 -13.02 10.15 6.90
N ALA A 123 -13.98 11.08 6.83
CA ALA A 123 -15.03 11.20 7.84
C ALA A 123 -16.03 10.02 7.83
N ARG A 124 -15.99 9.19 6.76
CA ARG A 124 -16.86 8.01 6.59
C ARG A 124 -15.99 6.76 6.35
N PRO A 125 -15.30 6.25 7.39
CA PRO A 125 -14.27 5.21 7.21
C PRO A 125 -14.81 3.93 6.56
N TRP A 126 -16.09 3.62 6.74
CA TRP A 126 -16.72 2.46 6.10
C TRP A 126 -16.87 2.64 4.57
N LEU A 127 -17.20 3.86 4.10
CA LEU A 127 -17.25 4.16 2.66
C LEU A 127 -15.85 4.16 2.04
N LEU A 128 -14.87 4.75 2.75
CA LEU A 128 -13.48 4.71 2.32
C LEU A 128 -12.99 3.26 2.21
N MET A 129 -13.30 2.43 3.22
CA MET A 129 -12.92 1.02 3.22
C MET A 129 -13.57 0.27 2.05
N LEU A 130 -14.87 0.46 1.82
CA LEU A 130 -15.58 -0.14 0.68
C LEU A 130 -14.97 0.30 -0.66
N ALA A 131 -14.68 1.59 -0.83
CA ALA A 131 -14.07 2.11 -2.05
C ALA A 131 -12.67 1.52 -2.27
N VAL A 132 -11.82 1.51 -1.23
CA VAL A 132 -10.47 0.94 -1.30
C VAL A 132 -10.52 -0.55 -1.61
N VAL A 133 -11.31 -1.32 -0.86
CA VAL A 133 -11.45 -2.77 -1.09
C VAL A 133 -11.98 -3.04 -2.50
N GLY A 134 -13.00 -2.30 -2.96
CA GLY A 134 -13.55 -2.44 -4.31
C GLY A 134 -12.51 -2.15 -5.39
N ILE A 135 -11.75 -1.07 -5.26
CA ILE A 135 -10.68 -0.71 -6.21
C ILE A 135 -9.57 -1.77 -6.19
N LEU A 136 -9.14 -2.20 -4.99
CA LEU A 136 -8.08 -3.21 -4.87
C LEU A 136 -8.55 -4.57 -5.42
N ALA A 137 -9.78 -4.98 -5.15
CA ALA A 137 -10.34 -6.21 -5.69
C ALA A 137 -10.43 -6.16 -7.21
N ALA A 138 -10.93 -5.06 -7.79
CA ALA A 138 -11.00 -4.88 -9.22
C ALA A 138 -9.59 -4.91 -9.85
N LEU A 139 -8.64 -4.16 -9.27
CA LEU A 139 -7.26 -4.12 -9.75
C LEU A 139 -6.60 -5.50 -9.66
N PHE A 140 -6.73 -6.16 -8.51
CA PHE A 140 -6.15 -7.48 -8.29
C PHE A 140 -6.75 -8.53 -9.24
N THR A 141 -8.07 -8.53 -9.42
CA THR A 141 -8.75 -9.41 -10.37
C THR A 141 -8.28 -9.15 -11.81
N THR A 142 -8.16 -7.87 -12.19
CA THR A 142 -7.65 -7.49 -13.51
C THR A 142 -6.22 -8.00 -13.72
N LEU A 143 -5.33 -7.81 -12.74
CA LEU A 143 -3.95 -8.30 -12.83
C LEU A 143 -3.87 -9.84 -12.92
N LEU A 144 -4.74 -10.55 -12.19
CA LEU A 144 -4.82 -12.00 -12.30
C LEU A 144 -5.29 -12.46 -13.70
N HIS A 145 -6.25 -11.74 -14.29
CA HIS A 145 -6.72 -12.06 -15.67
C HIS A 145 -5.70 -11.72 -16.74
N LEU A 146 -4.89 -10.69 -16.57
CA LEU A 146 -3.84 -10.32 -17.51
C LEU A 146 -2.66 -11.30 -17.50
N GLY A 147 -2.55 -12.15 -16.46
CA GLY A 147 -1.42 -13.06 -16.31
C GLY A 147 -0.10 -12.37 -15.95
N PRO A 148 1.02 -13.07 -16.05
CA PRO A 148 2.32 -12.51 -15.72
C PRO A 148 2.73 -11.42 -16.73
N PRO A 149 3.43 -10.37 -16.29
CA PRO A 149 3.86 -9.24 -17.13
C PRO A 149 4.70 -9.65 -18.35
N THR A 150 5.29 -10.84 -18.32
CA THR A 150 6.06 -11.42 -19.43
C THR A 150 5.21 -11.81 -20.64
N GLU A 151 3.89 -11.95 -20.45
CA GLU A 151 2.93 -12.34 -21.49
C GLU A 151 2.09 -11.17 -22.03
N TRP A 152 2.29 -9.94 -21.50
CA TRP A 152 1.46 -8.79 -21.87
C TRP A 152 1.78 -8.20 -23.25
N PHE A 153 2.90 -8.58 -23.83
CA PHE A 153 3.40 -8.00 -25.10
C PHE A 153 3.68 -9.06 -26.18
N ASP A 154 3.26 -10.31 -25.94
CA ASP A 154 3.24 -11.39 -26.90
C ASP A 154 1.88 -11.44 -27.63
#